data_594fdc9b581e0dce5a2d27d9f547ab12
#
_entry.id   594fdc9b581e0dce5a2d27d9f547ab12
#
_cell.length_a   1.000
_cell.length_b   1.000
_cell.length_c   1.000
_cell.angle_alpha   90.00
_cell.angle_beta   90.00
_cell.angle_gamma   90.00
#
_symmetry.space_group_name_H-M   'P 1'
#
loop_
_entity.id
_entity.type
_entity.pdbx_description
1 polymer ?
#
loop_
_entity_poly.entity_id
_entity_poly.type
_entity_poly.pdbx_seq_one_letter_code
_entity_poly.pdbx_strand_id
1 'polypeptide(L)'
;PSGKKENGSFNTKIRYQYKFTPFTNGKISAYWKNYIGKSSFEQLLLGESTGLYGYPNFYFSGDALLLVNSELTLITDFEVMTVIPAISVFSSIGNTFTDYNHINLEKMHTSIGFGLRFGLSRSSGSIVNHVNFSWPLDDLMEGPTISIYSKNSL
;
A
#
# COMPACT_ATOMS: atom_id res chain seq x y z
N PRO A 1 -29.89 20.20 25.50
CA PRO A 1 -29.62 18.85 25.14
C PRO A 1 -28.41 18.85 24.20
N SER A 2 -27.22 18.56 24.76
CA SER A 2 -26.00 18.41 24.00
C SER A 2 -26.11 17.08 23.26
N GLY A 3 -26.45 17.12 21.97
CA GLY A 3 -26.39 15.96 21.11
C GLY A 3 -24.95 15.44 21.07
N LYS A 4 -24.68 14.26 21.64
CA LYS A 4 -23.47 13.52 21.42
C LYS A 4 -23.34 13.31 19.91
N LYS A 5 -22.39 13.97 19.27
CA LYS A 5 -21.99 13.60 17.90
C LYS A 5 -21.38 12.19 18.00
N GLU A 6 -22.06 11.22 17.45
CA GLU A 6 -21.54 9.86 17.32
C GLU A 6 -20.39 9.88 16.32
N ASN A 7 -19.22 9.49 16.78
CA ASN A 7 -18.05 9.30 15.93
C ASN A 7 -18.20 7.93 15.26
N GLY A 8 -18.19 7.90 13.94
CA GLY A 8 -18.21 6.69 13.14
C GLY A 8 -16.99 6.62 12.21
N SER A 9 -16.61 5.43 11.81
CA SER A 9 -15.64 5.23 10.74
C SER A 9 -16.20 4.27 9.70
N PHE A 10 -15.97 4.60 8.45
CA PHE A 10 -16.26 3.72 7.32
C PHE A 10 -14.95 3.27 6.70
N ASN A 11 -14.82 1.96 6.48
CA ASN A 11 -13.62 1.34 5.93
C ASN A 11 -14.01 0.31 4.86
N THR A 12 -13.52 0.51 3.65
CA THR A 12 -13.72 -0.43 2.53
C THR A 12 -12.37 -0.80 1.94
N LYS A 13 -12.13 -2.09 1.79
CA LYS A 13 -10.95 -2.64 1.12
C LYS A 13 -11.37 -3.65 0.09
N ILE A 14 -11.02 -3.39 -1.16
CA ILE A 14 -11.22 -4.28 -2.28
C ILE A 14 -9.85 -4.80 -2.70
N ARG A 15 -9.73 -6.11 -2.88
CA ARG A 15 -8.51 -6.76 -3.38
C ARG A 15 -8.90 -7.73 -4.47
N TYR A 16 -8.23 -7.63 -5.58
CA TYR A 16 -8.35 -8.56 -6.69
C TYR A 16 -6.97 -9.14 -7.00
N GLN A 17 -6.90 -10.46 -7.14
CA GLN A 17 -5.68 -11.18 -7.49
C GLN A 17 -5.96 -12.08 -8.69
N TYR A 18 -5.04 -12.09 -9.63
CA TYR A 18 -5.13 -12.90 -10.83
C TYR A 18 -3.80 -13.58 -11.13
N LYS A 19 -3.85 -14.89 -11.38
CA LYS A 19 -2.71 -15.68 -11.83
C LYS A 19 -2.72 -15.74 -13.34
N PHE A 20 -1.78 -15.07 -13.98
CA PHE A 20 -1.60 -15.12 -15.44
C PHE A 20 -0.98 -16.45 -15.86
N THR A 21 0.04 -16.88 -15.12
CA THR A 21 0.74 -18.16 -15.30
C THR A 21 1.06 -18.74 -13.91
N PRO A 22 1.58 -19.98 -13.80
CA PRO A 22 2.05 -20.53 -12.53
C PRO A 22 3.12 -19.64 -11.84
N PHE A 23 3.86 -18.84 -12.62
CA PHE A 23 4.97 -18.00 -12.16
C PHE A 23 4.65 -16.49 -12.16
N THR A 24 3.47 -16.07 -12.64
CA THR A 24 3.13 -14.66 -12.78
C THR A 24 1.81 -14.35 -12.11
N ASN A 25 1.85 -13.50 -11.09
CA ASN A 25 0.69 -13.07 -10.32
C ASN A 25 0.50 -11.55 -10.45
N GLY A 26 -0.73 -11.14 -10.76
CA GLY A 26 -1.17 -9.75 -10.70
C GLY A 26 -2.03 -9.50 -9.46
N LYS A 27 -1.92 -8.33 -8.85
CA LYS A 27 -2.70 -7.90 -7.72
C LYS A 27 -3.07 -6.44 -7.85
N ILE A 28 -4.34 -6.12 -7.64
CA ILE A 28 -4.84 -4.76 -7.53
C ILE A 28 -5.59 -4.66 -6.20
N SER A 29 -5.38 -3.59 -5.47
CA SER A 29 -6.13 -3.31 -4.24
C SER A 29 -6.50 -1.85 -4.16
N ALA A 30 -7.75 -1.58 -3.78
CA ALA A 30 -8.25 -0.25 -3.46
C ALA A 30 -8.65 -0.20 -1.99
N TYR A 31 -8.26 0.84 -1.31
CA TYR A 31 -8.54 1.07 0.09
C TYR A 31 -9.12 2.46 0.27
N TRP A 32 -10.32 2.52 0.82
CA TRP A 32 -11.02 3.74 1.21
C TRP A 32 -11.31 3.71 2.70
N LYS A 33 -10.94 4.75 3.39
CA LYS A 33 -11.28 4.95 4.80
C LYS A 33 -11.72 6.38 5.04
N ASN A 34 -12.75 6.57 5.84
CA ASN A 34 -13.29 7.87 6.20
C ASN A 34 -13.74 7.88 7.67
N TYR A 35 -13.44 8.96 8.38
CA TYR A 35 -13.98 9.23 9.70
C TYR A 35 -15.20 10.15 9.58
N ILE A 36 -16.31 9.75 10.23
CA ILE A 36 -17.57 10.51 10.30
C ILE A 36 -17.70 11.07 11.71
N GLY A 37 -17.75 12.40 11.84
CA GLY A 37 -17.83 13.06 13.15
C GLY A 37 -16.43 13.36 13.71
N LYS A 38 -16.03 14.63 13.67
CA LYS A 38 -14.70 15.07 14.12
C LYS A 38 -14.44 14.75 15.58
N SER A 39 -13.60 13.74 15.84
CA SER A 39 -12.74 13.75 17.00
C SER A 39 -11.44 14.45 16.56
N SER A 40 -11.07 15.55 17.19
CA SER A 40 -9.89 16.36 16.82
C SER A 40 -8.56 15.64 16.98
N PHE A 41 -8.57 14.37 17.39
CA PHE A 41 -7.37 13.60 17.76
C PHE A 41 -7.10 12.38 16.88
N GLU A 42 -8.02 12.00 15.99
CA GLU A 42 -7.85 10.85 15.11
C GLU A 42 -7.72 11.31 13.66
N GLN A 43 -6.52 11.23 13.11
CA GLN A 43 -6.24 11.46 11.70
C GLN A 43 -5.85 10.16 11.01
N LEU A 44 -6.25 10.01 9.76
CA LEU A 44 -5.76 8.95 8.89
C LEU A 44 -4.39 9.35 8.36
N LEU A 45 -3.44 8.47 8.52
CA LEU A 45 -2.05 8.68 8.12
C LEU A 45 -1.75 7.82 6.90
N LEU A 46 -1.10 8.41 5.89
CA LEU A 46 -0.72 7.76 4.65
C LEU A 46 0.78 7.94 4.38
N GLY A 47 1.41 6.90 3.90
CA GLY A 47 2.84 6.84 3.57
C GLY A 47 3.26 5.40 3.32
N GLU A 48 4.57 5.13 3.38
CA GLU A 48 5.17 3.83 3.08
C GLU A 48 4.52 2.67 3.85
N SER A 49 4.40 2.78 5.18
CA SER A 49 3.84 1.72 6.03
C SER A 49 2.36 1.43 5.76
N THR A 50 1.63 2.38 5.21
CA THR A 50 0.21 2.22 4.84
C THR A 50 0.01 1.82 3.40
N GLY A 51 1.08 1.82 2.58
CA GLY A 51 1.11 1.30 1.22
C GLY A 51 1.22 2.36 0.12
N LEU A 52 1.42 3.63 0.44
CA LEU A 52 1.84 4.63 -0.53
C LEU A 52 3.38 4.62 -0.59
N TYR A 53 3.90 3.75 -1.42
CA TYR A 53 5.34 3.53 -1.54
C TYR A 53 6.07 4.76 -2.08
N GLY A 54 7.33 4.95 -1.64
CA GLY A 54 8.15 6.09 -2.08
C GLY A 54 8.00 7.34 -1.24
N TYR A 55 7.04 7.41 -0.32
CA TYR A 55 6.86 8.52 0.60
C TYR A 55 7.19 8.10 2.03
N PRO A 56 7.73 8.99 2.87
CA PRO A 56 8.00 8.67 4.28
C PRO A 56 6.75 8.17 5.02
N ASN A 57 6.96 7.44 6.10
CA ASN A 57 5.86 7.00 6.94
C ASN A 57 5.09 8.20 7.48
N PHE A 58 3.74 8.12 7.40
CA PHE A 58 2.85 9.15 7.94
C PHE A 58 3.04 10.56 7.33
N TYR A 59 3.48 10.62 6.08
CA TYR A 59 3.76 11.87 5.39
C TYR A 59 2.51 12.70 5.14
N PHE A 60 1.42 12.04 4.79
CA PHE A 60 0.12 12.68 4.57
C PHE A 60 -0.84 12.35 5.71
N SER A 61 -1.66 13.32 6.11
CA SER A 61 -2.68 13.17 7.15
C SER A 61 -4.00 13.82 6.74
N GLY A 62 -5.12 13.22 7.15
CA GLY A 62 -6.46 13.73 6.81
C GLY A 62 -7.59 12.93 7.48
N ASP A 63 -8.82 13.32 7.21
CA ASP A 63 -10.04 12.69 7.76
C ASP A 63 -10.58 11.59 6.83
N ALA A 64 -10.20 11.63 5.55
CA ALA A 64 -10.49 10.59 4.55
C ALA A 64 -9.20 10.17 3.84
N LEU A 65 -9.12 8.91 3.42
CA LEU A 65 -7.97 8.31 2.75
C LEU A 65 -8.45 7.47 1.57
N LEU A 66 -7.83 7.67 0.42
CA LEU A 66 -7.98 6.82 -0.76
C LEU A 66 -6.60 6.33 -1.19
N LEU A 67 -6.46 5.02 -1.38
CA LEU A 67 -5.22 4.39 -1.83
C LEU A 67 -5.54 3.26 -2.80
N VAL A 68 -4.88 3.27 -3.94
CA VAL A 68 -4.94 2.21 -4.94
C VAL A 68 -3.52 1.70 -5.20
N ASN A 69 -3.34 0.39 -5.11
CA ASN A 69 -2.07 -0.27 -5.39
C ASN A 69 -2.26 -1.31 -6.49
N SER A 70 -1.30 -1.39 -7.40
CA SER A 70 -1.16 -2.48 -8.35
C SER A 70 0.23 -3.09 -8.23
N GLU A 71 0.31 -4.41 -8.36
CA GLU A 71 1.57 -5.17 -8.26
C GLU A 71 1.51 -6.35 -9.25
N LEU A 72 2.58 -6.51 -10.01
CA LEU A 72 2.83 -7.68 -10.85
C LEU A 72 4.08 -8.38 -10.32
N THR A 73 3.95 -9.66 -9.97
CA THR A 73 5.04 -10.46 -9.41
C THR A 73 5.38 -11.62 -10.32
N LEU A 74 6.67 -11.75 -10.63
CA LEU A 74 7.27 -12.87 -11.34
C LEU A 74 8.02 -13.74 -10.32
N ILE A 75 7.53 -14.95 -10.12
CA ILE A 75 8.15 -15.95 -9.23
C ILE A 75 9.10 -16.79 -10.06
N THR A 76 10.31 -17.00 -9.57
CA THR A 76 11.25 -17.90 -10.24
C THR A 76 10.90 -19.36 -9.97
N ASP A 77 11.28 -20.24 -10.87
CA ASP A 77 11.07 -21.68 -10.71
C ASP A 77 12.26 -22.40 -10.04
N PHE A 78 13.23 -21.65 -9.54
CA PHE A 78 14.38 -22.19 -8.82
C PHE A 78 14.36 -21.81 -7.34
N GLU A 79 14.89 -22.68 -6.53
CA GLU A 79 15.05 -22.52 -5.08
C GLU A 79 16.54 -22.51 -4.72
N VAL A 80 16.95 -21.55 -3.90
CA VAL A 80 18.32 -21.44 -3.37
C VAL A 80 18.25 -21.56 -1.84
N MET A 81 18.78 -22.62 -1.27
CA MET A 81 18.83 -22.85 0.19
C MET A 81 17.46 -22.62 0.88
N THR A 82 16.37 -23.17 0.33
CA THR A 82 15.00 -22.99 0.83
C THR A 82 14.37 -21.62 0.57
N VAL A 83 15.01 -20.74 -0.17
CA VAL A 83 14.48 -19.44 -0.57
C VAL A 83 14.03 -19.49 -2.03
N ILE A 84 12.80 -19.09 -2.27
CA ILE A 84 12.25 -18.89 -3.61
C ILE A 84 12.27 -17.39 -3.89
N PRO A 85 13.15 -16.90 -4.79
CA PRO A 85 13.17 -15.51 -5.15
C PRO A 85 12.05 -15.16 -6.12
N ALA A 86 11.57 -13.92 -6.05
CA ALA A 86 10.65 -13.35 -7.01
C ALA A 86 10.95 -11.87 -7.21
N ILE A 87 10.57 -11.34 -8.37
CA ILE A 87 10.70 -9.93 -8.71
C ILE A 87 9.30 -9.37 -8.88
N SER A 88 9.05 -8.19 -8.36
CA SER A 88 7.79 -7.48 -8.57
C SER A 88 8.02 -6.08 -9.13
N VAL A 89 7.07 -5.61 -9.91
CA VAL A 89 6.90 -4.20 -10.27
C VAL A 89 5.57 -3.75 -9.71
N PHE A 90 5.52 -2.52 -9.20
CA PHE A 90 4.32 -2.01 -8.56
C PHE A 90 4.13 -0.52 -8.82
N SER A 91 2.89 -0.08 -8.69
CA SER A 91 2.54 1.33 -8.60
C SER A 91 1.56 1.56 -7.46
N SER A 92 1.61 2.73 -6.85
CA SER A 92 0.66 3.19 -5.85
C SER A 92 0.19 4.59 -6.16
N ILE A 93 -1.10 4.83 -5.93
CA ILE A 93 -1.75 6.13 -6.09
C ILE A 93 -2.58 6.36 -4.84
N GLY A 94 -2.36 7.45 -4.13
CA GLY A 94 -3.11 7.73 -2.92
C GLY A 94 -3.02 9.17 -2.46
N ASN A 95 -3.98 9.56 -1.62
CA ASN A 95 -3.94 10.81 -0.88
C ASN A 95 -4.85 10.73 0.36
N THR A 96 -4.66 11.68 1.26
CA THR A 96 -5.58 11.97 2.36
C THR A 96 -6.30 13.29 2.09
N PHE A 97 -7.55 13.39 2.56
CA PHE A 97 -8.40 14.55 2.37
C PHE A 97 -8.94 15.02 3.72
N THR A 98 -9.08 16.32 3.88
CA THR A 98 -9.64 16.93 5.10
C THR A 98 -11.17 16.80 5.19
N ASP A 99 -11.84 16.53 4.06
CA ASP A 99 -13.28 16.31 3.99
C ASP A 99 -13.59 15.32 2.86
N TYR A 100 -14.47 14.35 3.15
CA TYR A 100 -14.91 13.35 2.19
C TYR A 100 -15.71 13.94 1.01
N ASN A 101 -16.29 15.15 1.17
CA ASN A 101 -17.04 15.85 0.11
C ASN A 101 -16.12 16.54 -0.92
N HIS A 102 -14.83 16.68 -0.63
CA HIS A 102 -13.86 17.41 -1.44
C HIS A 102 -12.72 16.53 -1.93
N ILE A 103 -13.07 15.35 -2.47
CA ILE A 103 -12.08 14.46 -3.09
C ILE A 103 -11.63 15.09 -4.40
N ASN A 104 -10.39 15.52 -4.46
CA ASN A 104 -9.78 15.99 -5.69
C ASN A 104 -8.78 14.95 -6.21
N LEU A 105 -9.15 14.30 -7.31
CA LEU A 105 -8.30 13.27 -7.94
C LEU A 105 -7.02 13.86 -8.56
N GLU A 106 -7.01 15.15 -8.89
CA GLU A 106 -5.82 15.83 -9.40
C GLU A 106 -4.69 15.98 -8.36
N LYS A 107 -5.06 15.88 -7.08
CA LYS A 107 -4.11 15.94 -5.96
C LYS A 107 -3.62 14.57 -5.50
N MET A 108 -3.84 13.52 -6.29
CA MET A 108 -3.38 12.19 -5.95
C MET A 108 -1.88 12.07 -6.16
N HIS A 109 -1.19 11.56 -5.15
CA HIS A 109 0.24 11.27 -5.21
C HIS A 109 0.47 9.89 -5.79
N THR A 110 1.38 9.80 -6.73
CA THR A 110 1.66 8.57 -7.47
C THR A 110 3.12 8.17 -7.30
N SER A 111 3.35 6.88 -7.15
CA SER A 111 4.69 6.31 -7.17
C SER A 111 4.72 5.02 -7.98
N ILE A 112 5.90 4.71 -8.49
CA ILE A 112 6.22 3.45 -9.16
C ILE A 112 7.43 2.82 -8.49
N GLY A 113 7.60 1.51 -8.66
CA GLY A 113 8.74 0.84 -8.10
C GLY A 113 8.90 -0.58 -8.59
N PHE A 114 10.02 -1.15 -8.20
CA PHE A 114 10.27 -2.58 -8.31
C PHE A 114 10.72 -3.14 -6.97
N GLY A 115 10.57 -4.44 -6.79
CA GLY A 115 10.95 -5.07 -5.54
C GLY A 115 11.42 -6.51 -5.71
N LEU A 116 12.26 -6.92 -4.79
CA LEU A 116 12.66 -8.30 -4.62
C LEU A 116 11.80 -8.93 -3.53
N ARG A 117 11.40 -10.17 -3.74
CA ARG A 117 10.59 -10.97 -2.84
C ARG A 117 11.34 -12.25 -2.53
N PHE A 118 11.39 -12.64 -1.26
CA PHE A 118 12.07 -13.84 -0.80
C PHE A 118 11.09 -14.65 0.05
N GLY A 119 10.53 -15.69 -0.55
CA GLY A 119 9.68 -16.66 0.12
C GLY A 119 10.49 -17.83 0.66
N LEU A 120 10.12 -18.38 1.83
CA LEU A 120 10.74 -19.57 2.40
C LEU A 120 9.88 -20.79 2.05
N SER A 121 10.46 -21.76 1.31
CA SER A 121 9.74 -22.98 0.86
C SER A 121 9.37 -23.92 2.00
N ARG A 122 10.09 -23.90 3.12
CA ARG A 122 9.92 -24.80 4.28
C ARG A 122 9.33 -24.13 5.51
N SER A 123 8.87 -22.88 5.42
CA SER A 123 8.22 -22.21 6.53
C SER A 123 6.76 -22.61 6.62
N SER A 124 6.31 -23.02 7.80
CA SER A 124 4.89 -23.27 8.08
C SER A 124 4.03 -22.00 8.09
N GLY A 125 4.65 -20.82 8.11
CA GLY A 125 4.03 -19.53 7.87
C GLY A 125 4.55 -18.96 6.57
N SER A 126 3.67 -18.61 5.65
CA SER A 126 4.02 -18.03 4.36
C SER A 126 4.57 -16.61 4.52
N ILE A 127 5.72 -16.47 5.17
CA ILE A 127 6.40 -15.18 5.35
C ILE A 127 7.21 -14.89 4.09
N VAL A 128 6.96 -13.72 3.50
CA VAL A 128 7.73 -13.21 2.38
C VAL A 128 8.43 -11.92 2.82
N ASN A 129 9.74 -11.90 2.63
CA ASN A 129 10.53 -10.69 2.84
C ASN A 129 10.52 -9.86 1.56
N HIS A 130 10.29 -8.57 1.72
CA HIS A 130 10.17 -7.60 0.64
C HIS A 130 11.31 -6.58 0.75
N VAL A 131 11.98 -6.33 -0.36
CA VAL A 131 12.91 -5.21 -0.54
C VAL A 131 12.38 -4.40 -1.71
N ASN A 132 11.91 -3.21 -1.46
CA ASN A 132 11.33 -2.33 -2.47
C ASN A 132 12.24 -1.14 -2.77
N PHE A 133 12.28 -0.78 -4.04
CA PHE A 133 12.84 0.46 -4.56
C PHE A 133 11.70 1.23 -5.23
N SER A 134 11.37 2.39 -4.72
CA SER A 134 10.21 3.17 -5.16
C SER A 134 10.56 4.62 -5.42
N TRP A 135 9.97 5.19 -6.46
CA TRP A 135 10.13 6.57 -6.90
C TRP A 135 8.78 7.27 -6.88
N PRO A 136 8.62 8.34 -6.10
CA PRO A 136 7.53 9.30 -6.26
C PRO A 136 7.58 9.90 -7.66
N LEU A 137 6.42 10.16 -8.25
CA LEU A 137 6.31 10.80 -9.58
C LEU A 137 5.97 12.30 -9.48
N ASP A 138 5.88 12.83 -8.27
CA ASP A 138 5.69 14.25 -8.00
C ASP A 138 6.97 14.90 -7.45
N ASP A 139 6.99 16.22 -7.44
CA ASP A 139 8.15 17.02 -7.00
C ASP A 139 8.29 17.13 -5.47
N LEU A 140 7.49 16.39 -4.69
CA LEU A 140 7.52 16.46 -3.23
C LEU A 140 8.72 15.76 -2.61
N MET A 141 9.28 14.79 -3.32
CA MET A 141 10.40 13.98 -2.84
C MET A 141 11.44 13.82 -3.93
N GLU A 142 12.70 14.02 -3.57
CA GLU A 142 13.83 13.78 -4.46
C GLU A 142 14.41 12.37 -4.25
N GLY A 143 14.50 11.61 -5.34
CA GLY A 143 15.19 10.32 -5.37
C GLY A 143 14.37 9.11 -4.90
N PRO A 144 14.97 7.92 -5.00
CA PRO A 144 14.31 6.67 -4.62
C PRO A 144 14.26 6.47 -3.11
N THR A 145 13.21 5.82 -2.66
CA THR A 145 13.08 5.29 -1.30
C THR A 145 13.31 3.79 -1.32
N ILE A 146 14.08 3.29 -0.35
CA ILE A 146 14.31 1.85 -0.15
C ILE A 146 13.56 1.43 1.10
N SER A 147 12.72 0.41 0.99
CA SER A 147 12.01 -0.16 2.12
C SER A 147 12.21 -1.67 2.23
N ILE A 148 12.35 -2.15 3.47
CA ILE A 148 12.52 -3.56 3.78
C ILE A 148 11.48 -3.94 4.84
N TYR A 149 10.66 -4.93 4.55
CA TYR A 149 9.66 -5.44 5.50
C TYR A 149 9.29 -6.89 5.22
N SER A 150 8.71 -7.54 6.21
CA SER A 150 8.19 -8.91 6.10
C SER A 150 6.67 -8.89 6.14
N LYS A 151 6.04 -9.70 5.31
CA LYS A 151 4.60 -9.82 5.21
C LYS A 151 4.19 -11.27 5.05
N ASN A 152 3.07 -11.65 5.67
CA ASN A 152 2.48 -12.95 5.38
C ASN A 152 1.95 -12.95 3.94
N SER A 153 2.33 -13.96 3.15
CA SER A 153 1.65 -14.22 1.88
C SER A 153 0.27 -14.80 2.21
N LEU A 154 -0.76 -14.14 1.81
CA LEU A 154 -2.13 -14.68 1.83
C LEU A 154 -2.42 -15.34 0.51
#